data_5ac99bcf14e21cbe8a8776ffaa9abe2f
#
_entry.id   5ac99bcf14e21cbe8a8776ffaa9abe2f
#
_cell.length_a   1.000
_cell.length_b   1.000
_cell.length_c   1.000
_cell.angle_alpha   90.00
_cell.angle_beta   90.00
_cell.angle_gamma   90.00
#
_symmetry.space_group_name_H-M   'P 1'
#
loop_
_entity.id
_entity.type
_entity.pdbx_description
1 polymer ?
#
loop_
_entity_poly.entity_id
_entity_poly.type
_entity_poly.pdbx_seq_one_letter_code
_entity_poly.pdbx_strand_id
1 'polypeptide(L)'
;MEELALCGKTSIDTLHITSWDQDHCAVADLQWILINLTPTRIEYPGYLPHTDTGGTCLEAIRSYRRNQAALTRKVSIQRIDPEYIGTLETAKGIAYKDVVYHPKEFYDDNSNNNSTVKLFRTGMFNVASLGDIEHPNIGSMLRRCRIFSNETDVLILAHHGADNGLTTKKFLEMVNPSVAICSSDWDNQYDHPRQEIRDILYELGIPLYTTKTGDVIIESLPHHRADYKVWNLIRNSTSVSSTLTRRT
;
A
#
# COMPACT_ATOMS: atom_id res chain seq x y z
N MET A 1 5.54 16.57 -1.73
CA MET A 1 5.66 17.67 -0.71
C MET A 1 4.42 18.55 -0.71
N GLU A 2 3.86 18.86 -1.87
CA GLU A 2 2.67 19.73 -1.98
C GLU A 2 1.46 19.15 -1.23
N GLU A 3 1.20 17.85 -1.34
CA GLU A 3 0.09 17.18 -0.66
C GLU A 3 0.21 17.25 0.87
N LEU A 4 1.43 17.10 1.40
CA LEU A 4 1.68 17.26 2.84
C LEU A 4 1.44 18.70 3.28
N ALA A 5 1.88 19.68 2.48
CA ALA A 5 1.66 21.09 2.76
C ALA A 5 0.16 21.44 2.76
N LEU A 6 -0.62 20.88 1.82
CA LEU A 6 -2.09 21.02 1.80
C LEU A 6 -2.75 20.46 3.07
N CYS A 7 -2.17 19.42 3.66
CA CYS A 7 -2.59 18.85 4.94
C CYS A 7 -2.00 19.58 6.16
N GLY A 8 -1.25 20.66 5.97
CA GLY A 8 -0.54 21.37 7.04
C GLY A 8 0.56 20.55 7.70
N LYS A 9 1.14 19.59 6.98
CA LYS A 9 2.18 18.68 7.45
C LYS A 9 3.51 18.95 6.75
N THR A 10 4.61 18.74 7.49
CA THR A 10 5.98 18.82 6.97
C THR A 10 6.74 17.49 7.12
N SER A 11 6.10 16.51 7.76
CA SER A 11 6.67 15.18 8.02
C SER A 11 5.60 14.13 7.94
N ILE A 12 6.00 12.87 7.89
CA ILE A 12 5.10 11.71 7.96
C ILE A 12 5.25 11.00 9.31
N ASP A 13 4.16 10.48 9.84
CA ASP A 13 4.22 9.72 11.09
C ASP A 13 4.78 8.30 10.85
N THR A 14 4.31 7.64 9.80
CA THR A 14 4.70 6.26 9.49
C THR A 14 5.08 6.12 8.03
N LEU A 15 6.25 5.52 7.79
CA LEU A 15 6.66 4.98 6.50
C LEU A 15 6.40 3.46 6.53
N HIS A 16 5.57 2.96 5.63
CA HIS A 16 5.30 1.55 5.45
C HIS A 16 5.86 1.08 4.11
N ILE A 17 6.80 0.12 4.14
CA ILE A 17 7.45 -0.47 2.97
C ILE A 17 6.85 -1.84 2.74
N THR A 18 6.35 -2.11 1.54
CA THR A 18 5.64 -3.35 1.19
C THR A 18 6.57 -4.47 0.78
N SER A 19 7.64 -4.18 0.04
CA SER A 19 8.64 -5.12 -0.45
C SER A 19 10.04 -4.49 -0.44
N TRP A 20 11.09 -5.33 -0.54
CA TRP A 20 12.47 -4.88 -0.73
C TRP A 20 12.86 -4.70 -2.21
N ASP A 21 11.95 -5.01 -3.13
CA ASP A 21 12.20 -4.88 -4.56
C ASP A 21 12.33 -3.41 -4.95
N GLN A 22 13.11 -3.15 -6.00
CA GLN A 22 13.55 -1.79 -6.34
C GLN A 22 12.39 -0.84 -6.68
N ASP A 23 11.32 -1.35 -7.25
CA ASP A 23 10.11 -0.60 -7.58
C ASP A 23 9.22 -0.29 -6.37
N HIS A 24 9.50 -0.93 -5.21
CA HIS A 24 8.86 -0.66 -3.92
C HIS A 24 9.76 0.06 -2.93
N CYS A 25 11.08 -0.08 -3.08
CA CYS A 25 12.07 0.47 -2.15
C CYS A 25 13.38 0.84 -2.86
N ALA A 26 13.32 1.86 -3.73
CA ALA A 26 14.51 2.40 -4.34
C ALA A 26 15.36 3.16 -3.32
N VAL A 27 16.70 2.98 -3.37
CA VAL A 27 17.62 3.57 -2.39
C VAL A 27 17.51 5.09 -2.37
N ALA A 28 17.47 5.74 -3.55
CA ALA A 28 17.43 7.19 -3.65
C ALA A 28 16.14 7.76 -3.05
N ASP A 29 15.00 7.14 -3.35
CA ASP A 29 13.69 7.58 -2.87
C ASP A 29 13.57 7.36 -1.37
N LEU A 30 14.02 6.20 -0.86
CA LEU A 30 14.04 5.94 0.57
C LEU A 30 14.90 6.97 1.32
N GLN A 31 16.11 7.24 0.83
CA GLN A 31 16.99 8.24 1.44
C GLN A 31 16.35 9.64 1.44
N TRP A 32 15.73 10.01 0.32
CA TRP A 32 15.03 11.28 0.22
C TRP A 32 13.88 11.37 1.24
N ILE A 33 13.05 10.31 1.38
CA ILE A 33 11.95 10.24 2.36
C ILE A 33 12.49 10.37 3.79
N LEU A 34 13.54 9.63 4.14
CA LEU A 34 14.12 9.64 5.48
C LEU A 34 14.66 11.02 5.87
N ILE A 35 15.25 11.75 4.91
CA ILE A 35 15.84 13.07 5.13
C ILE A 35 14.76 14.15 5.17
N ASN A 36 13.83 14.15 4.22
CA ASN A 36 12.92 15.27 4.00
C ASN A 36 11.57 15.09 4.71
N LEU A 37 11.10 13.85 4.89
CA LEU A 37 9.80 13.57 5.53
C LEU A 37 9.93 13.06 6.97
N THR A 38 11.11 12.74 7.43
CA THR A 38 11.51 12.41 8.81
C THR A 38 10.50 11.53 9.56
N PRO A 39 10.19 10.29 9.09
CA PRO A 39 9.23 9.40 9.74
C PRO A 39 9.62 9.08 11.18
N THR A 40 8.62 9.05 12.07
CA THR A 40 8.83 8.64 13.47
C THR A 40 8.61 7.14 13.68
N ARG A 41 7.94 6.49 12.74
CA ARG A 41 7.74 5.04 12.67
C ARG A 41 8.09 4.52 11.28
N ILE A 42 8.83 3.41 11.22
CA ILE A 42 9.11 2.71 9.96
C ILE A 42 8.69 1.26 10.12
N GLU A 43 7.83 0.81 9.21
CA GLU A 43 7.41 -0.57 9.07
C GLU A 43 8.00 -1.13 7.78
N TYR A 44 8.62 -2.31 7.84
CA TYR A 44 9.27 -2.91 6.69
C TYR A 44 9.09 -4.44 6.65
N PRO A 45 9.20 -5.07 5.45
CA PRO A 45 9.05 -6.52 5.29
C PRO A 45 10.05 -7.29 6.15
N GLY A 46 9.59 -8.34 6.82
CA GLY A 46 10.38 -9.10 7.78
C GLY A 46 11.34 -10.12 7.18
N TYR A 47 11.21 -10.44 5.90
CA TYR A 47 12.17 -11.31 5.21
C TYR A 47 13.49 -10.57 4.93
N LEU A 48 14.56 -11.32 4.72
CA LEU A 48 15.85 -10.72 4.38
C LEU A 48 15.84 -10.27 2.92
N PRO A 49 16.34 -9.07 2.62
CA PRO A 49 16.49 -8.63 1.23
C PRO A 49 17.34 -9.61 0.42
N HIS A 50 16.89 -9.97 -0.77
CA HIS A 50 17.62 -10.86 -1.69
C HIS A 50 18.53 -10.11 -2.66
N THR A 51 18.41 -8.78 -2.73
CA THR A 51 19.18 -7.92 -3.62
C THR A 51 20.09 -6.97 -2.83
N ASP A 52 21.18 -6.53 -3.46
CA ASP A 52 22.06 -5.51 -2.87
C ASP A 52 21.32 -4.19 -2.62
N THR A 53 20.39 -3.82 -3.51
CA THR A 53 19.53 -2.65 -3.35
C THR A 53 18.70 -2.74 -2.06
N GLY A 54 17.99 -3.84 -1.85
CA GLY A 54 17.21 -4.06 -0.64
C GLY A 54 18.08 -4.10 0.63
N GLY A 55 19.28 -4.71 0.55
CA GLY A 55 20.26 -4.69 1.63
C GLY A 55 20.70 -3.26 1.99
N THR A 56 20.96 -2.44 0.98
CA THR A 56 21.31 -1.01 1.15
C THR A 56 20.17 -0.23 1.78
N CYS A 57 18.93 -0.48 1.37
CA CYS A 57 17.72 0.14 1.96
C CYS A 57 17.59 -0.21 3.44
N LEU A 58 17.77 -1.49 3.81
CA LEU A 58 17.70 -1.92 5.21
C LEU A 58 18.78 -1.25 6.07
N GLU A 59 20.00 -1.09 5.56
CA GLU A 59 21.06 -0.40 6.28
C GLU A 59 20.80 1.12 6.36
N ALA A 60 20.22 1.73 5.35
CA ALA A 60 19.79 3.13 5.39
C ALA A 60 18.77 3.37 6.53
N ILE A 61 17.79 2.48 6.71
CA ILE A 61 16.83 2.54 7.81
C ILE A 61 17.51 2.42 9.18
N ARG A 62 18.45 1.45 9.31
CA ARG A 62 19.20 1.26 10.55
C ARG A 62 20.04 2.49 10.90
N SER A 63 20.71 3.06 9.90
CA SER A 63 21.53 4.28 10.04
C SER A 63 20.67 5.48 10.40
N TYR A 64 19.51 5.64 9.75
CA TYR A 64 18.56 6.68 10.10
C TYR A 64 18.14 6.60 11.58
N ARG A 65 17.76 5.42 12.07
CA ARG A 65 17.41 5.23 13.48
C ARG A 65 18.54 5.61 14.43
N ARG A 66 19.79 5.19 14.11
CA ARG A 66 20.98 5.55 14.93
C ARG A 66 21.20 7.05 14.96
N ASN A 67 21.12 7.72 13.82
CA ASN A 67 21.31 9.16 13.69
C ASN A 67 20.22 9.94 14.43
N GLN A 68 18.96 9.54 14.32
CA GLN A 68 17.87 10.20 15.06
C GLN A 68 18.01 10.00 16.56
N ALA A 69 18.44 8.83 17.03
CA ALA A 69 18.71 8.58 18.45
C ALA A 69 19.84 9.49 18.98
N ALA A 70 20.89 9.76 18.21
CA ALA A 70 21.95 10.70 18.55
C ALA A 70 21.42 12.15 18.69
N LEU A 71 20.32 12.49 18.00
CA LEU A 71 19.61 13.76 18.11
C LEU A 71 18.48 13.73 19.17
N THR A 72 18.46 12.73 20.04
CA THR A 72 17.41 12.49 21.05
C THR A 72 15.99 12.30 20.49
N ARG A 73 15.87 12.01 19.20
CA ARG A 73 14.60 11.72 18.53
C ARG A 73 14.33 10.22 18.51
N LYS A 74 13.18 9.83 19.03
CA LYS A 74 12.80 8.41 19.07
C LYS A 74 12.16 7.99 17.73
N VAL A 75 12.80 7.05 17.02
CA VAL A 75 12.23 6.40 15.84
C VAL A 75 11.89 4.95 16.21
N SER A 76 10.64 4.59 16.02
CA SER A 76 10.14 3.21 16.18
C SER A 76 10.36 2.44 14.88
N ILE A 77 10.93 1.25 14.96
CA ILE A 77 11.07 0.35 13.82
C ILE A 77 10.27 -0.92 14.10
N GLN A 78 9.40 -1.28 13.16
CA GLN A 78 8.61 -2.50 13.20
C GLN A 78 8.94 -3.37 12.00
N ARG A 79 9.53 -4.50 12.27
CA ARG A 79 9.68 -5.59 11.31
C ARG A 79 8.34 -6.30 11.19
N ILE A 80 7.84 -6.45 9.97
CA ILE A 80 6.58 -7.14 9.66
C ILE A 80 6.91 -8.57 9.25
N ASP A 81 6.72 -9.49 10.16
CA ASP A 81 6.98 -10.91 9.98
C ASP A 81 5.83 -11.75 10.58
N PRO A 82 5.83 -13.08 10.36
CA PRO A 82 4.79 -13.96 10.89
C PRO A 82 4.64 -13.88 12.41
N GLU A 83 5.73 -13.71 13.15
CA GLU A 83 5.71 -13.57 14.61
C GLU A 83 4.94 -12.30 15.01
N TYR A 84 5.27 -11.17 14.41
CA TYR A 84 4.55 -9.92 14.65
C TYR A 84 3.07 -10.02 14.28
N ILE A 85 2.74 -10.61 13.12
CA ILE A 85 1.34 -10.82 12.69
C ILE A 85 0.59 -11.68 13.73
N GLY A 86 1.22 -12.73 14.25
CA GLY A 86 0.64 -13.56 15.31
C GLY A 86 0.29 -12.79 16.57
N THR A 87 1.07 -11.76 16.93
CA THR A 87 0.76 -10.91 18.09
C THR A 87 -0.48 -10.05 17.88
N LEU A 88 -0.77 -9.67 16.64
CA LEU A 88 -1.95 -8.86 16.30
C LEU A 88 -3.25 -9.66 16.43
N GLU A 89 -3.22 -10.96 16.12
CA GLU A 89 -4.38 -11.85 16.25
C GLU A 89 -4.81 -12.05 17.69
N THR A 90 -3.87 -11.98 18.65
CA THR A 90 -4.11 -12.13 20.09
C THR A 90 -4.49 -10.81 20.77
N ALA A 91 -4.26 -9.66 20.13
CA ALA A 91 -4.62 -8.37 20.70
C ALA A 91 -6.14 -8.26 20.83
N LYS A 92 -6.66 -8.35 22.05
CA LYS A 92 -8.07 -8.13 22.37
C LYS A 92 -8.53 -6.79 21.83
N GLY A 93 -9.43 -6.87 20.87
CA GLY A 93 -10.00 -5.71 20.23
C GLY A 93 -9.08 -5.24 19.10
N ILE A 94 -9.44 -5.62 17.90
CA ILE A 94 -9.10 -4.86 16.71
C ILE A 94 -9.85 -3.54 16.88
N ALA A 95 -9.32 -2.69 17.76
CA ALA A 95 -9.76 -1.32 17.85
C ALA A 95 -9.64 -0.72 16.45
N TYR A 96 -10.39 0.31 16.16
CA TYR A 96 -10.34 1.01 14.89
C TYR A 96 -8.93 1.59 14.67
N LYS A 97 -8.06 0.78 14.07
CA LYS A 97 -6.66 1.08 13.77
C LYS A 97 -6.25 0.32 12.50
N ASP A 98 -5.15 0.72 11.92
CA ASP A 98 -4.53 0.01 10.80
C ASP A 98 -4.21 -1.43 11.18
N VAL A 99 -4.44 -2.34 10.24
CA VAL A 99 -4.21 -3.78 10.43
C VAL A 99 -3.29 -4.32 9.34
N VAL A 100 -2.26 -5.06 9.76
CA VAL A 100 -1.39 -5.80 8.85
C VAL A 100 -1.83 -7.26 8.85
N TYR A 101 -2.08 -7.82 7.66
CA TYR A 101 -2.64 -9.16 7.47
C TYR A 101 -1.63 -10.20 6.99
N HIS A 102 -0.55 -9.76 6.35
CA HIS A 102 0.45 -10.63 5.74
C HIS A 102 1.85 -10.02 5.89
N PRO A 103 2.94 -10.82 5.98
CA PRO A 103 3.01 -12.27 5.83
C PRO A 103 2.63 -13.06 7.10
N LYS A 104 1.85 -14.14 6.94
CA LYS A 104 1.61 -15.15 7.99
C LYS A 104 2.64 -16.26 8.00
N GLU A 105 3.30 -16.46 6.88
CA GLU A 105 4.42 -17.35 6.62
C GLU A 105 5.30 -16.73 5.54
N PHE A 106 6.55 -17.13 5.45
CA PHE A 106 7.42 -16.72 4.35
C PHE A 106 7.43 -17.79 3.26
N TYR A 107 7.49 -17.31 2.03
CA TYR A 107 7.60 -18.10 0.81
C TYR A 107 9.06 -18.04 0.33
N ASP A 108 9.71 -19.20 0.17
CA ASP A 108 11.11 -19.26 -0.23
C ASP A 108 11.29 -19.19 -1.76
N ASP A 109 10.27 -19.57 -2.51
CA ASP A 109 10.28 -19.66 -3.96
C ASP A 109 9.92 -18.36 -4.69
N ASN A 110 9.25 -17.43 -3.99
CA ASN A 110 8.85 -16.16 -4.58
C ASN A 110 8.77 -15.05 -3.52
N SER A 111 9.73 -14.13 -3.56
CA SER A 111 9.82 -12.99 -2.61
C SER A 111 8.62 -12.05 -2.66
N ASN A 112 7.94 -11.93 -3.81
CA ASN A 112 6.72 -11.13 -3.94
C ASN A 112 5.66 -11.56 -2.93
N ASN A 113 5.54 -12.87 -2.70
CA ASN A 113 4.62 -13.43 -1.71
C ASN A 113 4.98 -13.11 -0.25
N ASN A 114 6.10 -12.47 -0.01
CA ASN A 114 6.52 -11.95 1.30
C ASN A 114 6.24 -10.46 1.47
N SER A 115 5.64 -9.81 0.46
CA SER A 115 5.17 -8.42 0.55
C SER A 115 4.17 -8.24 1.67
N THR A 116 4.19 -7.08 2.31
CA THR A 116 3.25 -6.80 3.39
C THR A 116 1.89 -6.37 2.84
N VAL A 117 0.82 -6.90 3.45
CA VAL A 117 -0.56 -6.48 3.16
C VAL A 117 -1.10 -5.69 4.34
N LYS A 118 -1.52 -4.47 4.08
CA LYS A 118 -2.02 -3.57 5.13
C LYS A 118 -3.34 -2.93 4.74
N LEU A 119 -4.26 -2.88 5.70
CA LEU A 119 -5.48 -2.08 5.63
C LEU A 119 -5.31 -0.85 6.53
N PHE A 120 -5.26 0.33 5.92
CA PHE A 120 -5.25 1.61 6.60
C PHE A 120 -6.68 1.99 6.95
N ARG A 121 -6.98 2.17 8.24
CA ARG A 121 -8.33 2.36 8.79
C ARG A 121 -8.50 3.62 9.63
N THR A 122 -7.44 4.36 9.84
CA THR A 122 -7.46 5.54 10.73
C THR A 122 -7.94 6.82 10.05
N GLY A 123 -8.27 6.75 8.75
CA GLY A 123 -8.83 7.84 7.96
C GLY A 123 -10.35 7.88 7.92
N MET A 124 -10.89 8.68 7.00
CA MET A 124 -12.32 8.79 6.73
C MET A 124 -12.83 7.68 5.79
N PHE A 125 -11.94 7.07 5.04
CA PHE A 125 -12.13 5.89 4.20
C PHE A 125 -10.96 4.93 4.42
N ASN A 126 -11.15 3.65 4.09
CA ASN A 126 -10.16 2.62 4.33
C ASN A 126 -9.44 2.23 3.04
N VAL A 127 -8.12 2.11 3.11
CA VAL A 127 -7.27 1.76 1.97
C VAL A 127 -6.58 0.44 2.22
N ALA A 128 -6.79 -0.55 1.36
CA ALA A 128 -6.05 -1.80 1.38
C ALA A 128 -4.89 -1.73 0.37
N SER A 129 -3.67 -1.93 0.85
CA SER A 129 -2.48 -2.11 0.02
C SER A 129 -2.09 -3.59 0.03
N LEU A 130 -1.97 -4.17 -1.16
CA LEU A 130 -1.67 -5.59 -1.32
C LEU A 130 -0.18 -5.89 -1.54
N GLY A 131 0.64 -4.85 -1.80
CA GLY A 131 2.03 -5.07 -2.24
C GLY A 131 2.06 -5.96 -3.48
N ASP A 132 3.07 -6.81 -3.60
CA ASP A 132 3.26 -7.66 -4.78
C ASP A 132 2.84 -9.11 -4.57
N ILE A 133 2.01 -9.38 -3.57
CA ILE A 133 1.51 -10.74 -3.35
C ILE A 133 0.84 -11.32 -4.60
N GLU A 134 1.13 -12.59 -4.88
CA GLU A 134 0.64 -13.29 -6.07
C GLU A 134 -0.13 -14.56 -5.72
N HIS A 135 0.22 -15.20 -4.60
CA HIS A 135 -0.24 -16.55 -4.30
C HIS A 135 -1.75 -16.60 -4.02
N PRO A 136 -2.53 -17.47 -4.71
CA PRO A 136 -3.99 -17.57 -4.56
C PRO A 136 -4.48 -17.85 -3.13
N ASN A 137 -3.67 -18.56 -2.32
CA ASN A 137 -4.03 -18.83 -0.93
C ASN A 137 -4.05 -17.56 -0.08
N ILE A 138 -3.15 -16.59 -0.36
CA ILE A 138 -3.15 -15.30 0.33
C ILE A 138 -4.44 -14.56 -0.01
N GLY A 139 -4.82 -14.48 -1.29
CA GLY A 139 -6.10 -13.91 -1.71
C GLY A 139 -7.30 -14.61 -1.07
N SER A 140 -7.24 -15.95 -0.97
CA SER A 140 -8.27 -16.74 -0.28
C SER A 140 -8.38 -16.44 1.21
N MET A 141 -7.28 -16.18 1.88
CA MET A 141 -7.23 -15.79 3.28
C MET A 141 -7.81 -14.39 3.47
N LEU A 142 -7.39 -13.42 2.66
CA LEU A 142 -7.83 -12.03 2.74
C LEU A 142 -9.35 -11.90 2.54
N ARG A 143 -9.91 -12.50 1.47
CA ARG A 143 -11.35 -12.40 1.21
C ARG A 143 -12.24 -13.08 2.27
N ARG A 144 -11.70 -14.02 3.06
CA ARG A 144 -12.42 -14.62 4.20
C ARG A 144 -12.32 -13.80 5.48
N CYS A 145 -11.41 -12.83 5.54
CA CYS A 145 -11.31 -11.93 6.66
C CYS A 145 -12.40 -10.86 6.56
N ARG A 146 -13.41 -10.94 7.43
CA ARG A 146 -14.57 -10.04 7.39
C ARG A 146 -14.22 -8.56 7.46
N ILE A 147 -13.22 -8.19 8.27
CA ILE A 147 -12.79 -6.80 8.38
C ILE A 147 -12.21 -6.35 7.04
N PHE A 148 -11.31 -7.16 6.47
CA PHE A 148 -10.69 -6.84 5.19
C PHE A 148 -11.72 -6.71 4.07
N SER A 149 -12.60 -7.73 3.92
CA SER A 149 -13.58 -7.76 2.83
C SER A 149 -14.70 -6.72 2.98
N ASN A 150 -15.13 -6.41 4.20
CA ASN A 150 -16.28 -5.51 4.39
C ASN A 150 -15.88 -4.04 4.57
N GLU A 151 -14.62 -3.76 4.87
CA GLU A 151 -14.19 -2.42 5.23
C GLU A 151 -13.21 -1.80 4.20
N THR A 152 -12.85 -2.50 3.13
CA THR A 152 -11.98 -1.95 2.08
C THR A 152 -12.78 -1.04 1.15
N ASP A 153 -12.55 0.26 1.23
CA ASP A 153 -13.13 1.25 0.30
C ASP A 153 -12.29 1.38 -0.97
N VAL A 154 -10.98 1.48 -0.79
CA VAL A 154 -9.98 1.66 -1.84
C VAL A 154 -9.04 0.48 -1.85
N LEU A 155 -8.83 -0.14 -3.00
CA LEU A 155 -7.92 -1.27 -3.18
C LEU A 155 -6.74 -0.87 -4.06
N ILE A 156 -5.53 -0.84 -3.50
CA ILE A 156 -4.30 -0.79 -4.29
C ILE A 156 -4.01 -2.21 -4.73
N LEU A 157 -4.06 -2.43 -6.06
CA LEU A 157 -3.96 -3.74 -6.68
C LEU A 157 -2.62 -4.42 -6.38
N ALA A 158 -2.68 -5.74 -6.20
CA ALA A 158 -1.50 -6.56 -6.04
C ALA A 158 -0.64 -6.54 -7.31
N HIS A 159 0.68 -6.49 -7.12
CA HIS A 159 1.68 -6.60 -8.17
C HIS A 159 1.32 -5.75 -9.41
N HIS A 160 1.05 -4.47 -9.15
CA HIS A 160 0.71 -3.47 -10.19
C HIS A 160 -0.44 -3.87 -11.12
N GLY A 161 -1.34 -4.75 -10.67
CA GLY A 161 -2.44 -5.28 -11.49
C GLY A 161 -2.01 -6.40 -12.44
N ALA A 162 -1.03 -7.23 -12.04
CA ALA A 162 -0.66 -8.46 -12.73
C ALA A 162 -1.80 -9.49 -12.71
N ASP A 163 -1.95 -10.24 -13.79
CA ASP A 163 -2.81 -11.43 -13.82
C ASP A 163 -2.02 -12.66 -13.34
N ASN A 164 -1.97 -12.84 -12.03
CA ASN A 164 -1.19 -13.87 -11.34
C ASN A 164 -2.05 -14.82 -10.50
N GLY A 165 -3.37 -14.71 -10.63
CA GLY A 165 -4.33 -15.58 -9.92
C GLY A 165 -4.72 -15.08 -8.53
N LEU A 166 -4.20 -13.96 -8.03
CA LEU A 166 -4.64 -13.35 -6.77
C LEU A 166 -5.85 -12.44 -6.98
N THR A 167 -5.76 -11.48 -7.91
CA THR A 167 -6.81 -10.51 -8.23
C THR A 167 -7.87 -11.14 -9.13
N THR A 168 -8.53 -12.19 -8.63
CA THR A 168 -9.57 -12.89 -9.37
C THR A 168 -10.93 -12.18 -9.26
N LYS A 169 -11.86 -12.47 -10.20
CA LYS A 169 -13.24 -11.98 -10.12
C LYS A 169 -13.86 -12.28 -8.75
N LYS A 170 -13.70 -13.50 -8.25
CA LYS A 170 -14.20 -13.91 -6.93
C LYS A 170 -13.59 -13.09 -5.79
N PHE A 171 -12.30 -12.74 -5.87
CA PHE A 171 -11.66 -11.89 -4.88
C PHE A 171 -12.28 -10.50 -4.88
N LEU A 172 -12.42 -9.89 -6.06
CA LEU A 172 -13.00 -8.56 -6.22
C LEU A 172 -14.48 -8.49 -5.84
N GLU A 173 -15.28 -9.52 -6.18
CA GLU A 173 -16.69 -9.62 -5.76
C GLU A 173 -16.84 -9.66 -4.24
N MET A 174 -15.93 -10.35 -3.54
CA MET A 174 -16.04 -10.49 -2.08
C MET A 174 -15.47 -9.27 -1.33
N VAL A 175 -14.44 -8.63 -1.85
CA VAL A 175 -13.88 -7.39 -1.25
C VAL A 175 -14.73 -6.20 -1.64
N ASN A 176 -15.26 -6.19 -2.85
CA ASN A 176 -16.14 -5.17 -3.41
C ASN A 176 -15.69 -3.72 -3.14
N PRO A 177 -14.44 -3.36 -3.49
CA PRO A 177 -13.95 -2.01 -3.25
C PRO A 177 -14.70 -1.00 -4.10
N SER A 178 -14.86 0.21 -3.60
CA SER A 178 -15.50 1.31 -4.35
C SER A 178 -14.63 1.83 -5.50
N VAL A 179 -13.31 1.64 -5.39
CA VAL A 179 -12.33 2.01 -6.42
C VAL A 179 -11.07 1.15 -6.29
N ALA A 180 -10.48 0.82 -7.42
CA ALA A 180 -9.18 0.16 -7.51
C ALA A 180 -8.10 1.14 -8.01
N ILE A 181 -6.91 1.06 -7.44
CA ILE A 181 -5.74 1.85 -7.85
C ILE A 181 -4.67 0.89 -8.34
N CYS A 182 -4.10 1.19 -9.49
CA CYS A 182 -2.91 0.52 -10.01
C CYS A 182 -1.74 1.49 -10.00
N SER A 183 -0.72 1.19 -9.21
CA SER A 183 0.56 1.89 -9.26
C SER A 183 1.40 1.28 -10.37
N SER A 184 1.56 1.97 -11.51
CA SER A 184 2.38 1.49 -12.62
C SER A 184 2.86 2.66 -13.47
N ASP A 185 4.02 2.54 -14.09
CA ASP A 185 4.51 3.54 -15.05
C ASP A 185 3.85 3.36 -16.41
N TRP A 186 3.89 4.43 -17.23
CA TRP A 186 3.37 4.42 -18.61
C TRP A 186 4.06 3.37 -19.47
N ASP A 187 5.38 3.34 -19.42
CA ASP A 187 6.22 2.48 -20.24
C ASP A 187 6.59 1.16 -19.52
N ASN A 188 5.73 0.66 -18.61
CA ASN A 188 6.05 -0.59 -17.94
C ASN A 188 6.05 -1.77 -18.93
N GLN A 189 7.15 -2.53 -18.92
CA GLN A 189 7.41 -3.64 -19.86
C GLN A 189 6.43 -4.82 -19.69
N TYR A 190 5.67 -4.87 -18.60
CA TYR A 190 4.75 -5.96 -18.28
C TYR A 190 3.30 -5.68 -18.69
N ASP A 191 3.04 -4.51 -19.27
CA ASP A 191 1.69 -4.04 -19.64
C ASP A 191 0.69 -4.08 -18.46
N HIS A 192 1.17 -3.70 -17.26
CA HIS A 192 0.30 -3.56 -16.09
C HIS A 192 -0.50 -2.25 -16.13
N PRO A 193 -1.76 -2.25 -15.65
CA PRO A 193 -2.56 -3.42 -15.26
C PRO A 193 -2.92 -4.27 -16.49
N ARG A 194 -2.84 -5.59 -16.34
CA ARG A 194 -3.16 -6.54 -17.41
C ARG A 194 -4.59 -6.37 -17.91
N GLN A 195 -4.84 -6.71 -19.18
CA GLN A 195 -6.17 -6.57 -19.77
C GLN A 195 -7.22 -7.38 -19.02
N GLU A 196 -6.87 -8.59 -18.62
CA GLU A 196 -7.73 -9.49 -17.85
C GLU A 196 -8.23 -8.84 -16.55
N ILE A 197 -7.36 -8.12 -15.85
CA ILE A 197 -7.72 -7.39 -14.62
C ILE A 197 -8.61 -6.19 -14.93
N ARG A 198 -8.33 -5.46 -16.01
CA ARG A 198 -9.17 -4.34 -16.47
C ARG A 198 -10.58 -4.82 -16.80
N ASP A 199 -10.70 -5.96 -17.49
CA ASP A 199 -11.98 -6.52 -17.91
C ASP A 199 -12.82 -6.96 -16.70
N ILE A 200 -12.19 -7.63 -15.73
CA ILE A 200 -12.89 -8.04 -14.48
C ILE A 200 -13.39 -6.81 -13.70
N LEU A 201 -12.56 -5.78 -13.55
CA LEU A 201 -12.96 -4.56 -12.85
C LEU A 201 -14.11 -3.85 -13.57
N TYR A 202 -14.05 -3.79 -14.91
CA TYR A 202 -15.11 -3.23 -15.74
C TYR A 202 -16.44 -4.01 -15.60
N GLU A 203 -16.38 -5.34 -15.67
CA GLU A 203 -17.57 -6.21 -15.48
C GLU A 203 -18.23 -6.01 -14.10
N LEU A 204 -17.41 -5.78 -13.07
CA LEU A 204 -17.90 -5.57 -11.69
C LEU A 204 -18.30 -4.12 -11.42
N GLY A 205 -18.11 -3.21 -12.38
CA GLY A 205 -18.39 -1.80 -12.20
C GLY A 205 -17.47 -1.10 -11.21
N ILE A 206 -16.27 -1.65 -10.97
CA ILE A 206 -15.26 -1.06 -10.08
C ILE A 206 -14.38 -0.10 -10.87
N PRO A 207 -14.43 1.21 -10.62
CA PRO A 207 -13.57 2.18 -11.29
C PRO A 207 -12.10 1.90 -11.03
N LEU A 208 -11.28 1.94 -12.08
CA LEU A 208 -9.83 1.77 -12.03
C LEU A 208 -9.13 3.09 -12.32
N TYR A 209 -8.22 3.48 -11.43
CA TYR A 209 -7.30 4.60 -11.62
C TYR A 209 -5.86 4.09 -11.65
N THR A 210 -5.03 4.70 -12.51
CA THR A 210 -3.63 4.31 -12.66
C THR A 210 -2.71 5.52 -12.51
N THR A 211 -1.51 5.30 -11.98
CA THR A 211 -0.48 6.34 -11.92
C THR A 211 0.24 6.54 -13.26
N LYS A 212 -0.13 5.80 -14.31
CA LYS A 212 0.47 5.91 -15.65
C LYS A 212 0.45 7.34 -16.22
N THR A 213 -0.64 8.04 -15.98
CA THR A 213 -0.85 9.39 -16.55
C THR A 213 -0.50 10.51 -15.59
N GLY A 214 -0.29 10.21 -14.32
CA GLY A 214 0.03 11.16 -13.25
C GLY A 214 -0.41 10.65 -11.88
N ASP A 215 -0.37 11.52 -10.90
CA ASP A 215 -0.71 11.16 -9.53
C ASP A 215 -2.19 10.86 -9.35
N VAL A 216 -2.49 9.90 -8.48
CA VAL A 216 -3.85 9.62 -8.02
C VAL A 216 -3.98 10.09 -6.58
N ILE A 217 -4.82 11.09 -6.37
CA ILE A 217 -5.08 11.68 -5.07
C ILE A 217 -6.49 11.28 -4.62
N ILE A 218 -6.63 10.83 -3.38
CA ILE A 218 -7.92 10.53 -2.78
C ILE A 218 -8.13 11.44 -1.59
N GLU A 219 -9.13 12.29 -1.69
CA GLU A 219 -9.47 13.31 -0.71
C GLU A 219 -10.76 12.95 0.01
N SER A 220 -10.75 12.97 1.35
CA SER A 220 -11.98 12.83 2.13
C SER A 220 -12.88 14.04 1.97
N LEU A 221 -14.18 13.79 1.80
CA LEU A 221 -15.16 14.87 1.75
C LEU A 221 -15.64 15.22 3.16
N PRO A 222 -15.97 16.52 3.42
CA PRO A 222 -16.52 16.92 4.69
C PRO A 222 -17.90 16.30 4.92
N HIS A 223 -18.23 16.10 6.19
CA HIS A 223 -19.56 15.78 6.72
C HIS A 223 -19.99 14.32 6.73
N HIS A 224 -19.37 13.41 5.96
CA HIS A 224 -19.71 12.00 6.03
C HIS A 224 -18.49 11.10 6.00
N ARG A 225 -18.47 10.08 6.88
CA ARG A 225 -17.45 9.04 6.85
C ARG A 225 -17.67 8.18 5.61
N ALA A 226 -16.57 7.78 4.97
CA ALA A 226 -16.54 7.04 3.71
C ALA A 226 -16.91 7.85 2.45
N ASP A 227 -17.23 9.14 2.57
CA ASP A 227 -17.33 10.00 1.41
C ASP A 227 -15.92 10.49 1.01
N TYR A 228 -15.59 10.31 -0.26
CA TYR A 228 -14.30 10.76 -0.79
C TYR A 228 -14.39 11.13 -2.27
N LYS A 229 -13.38 11.84 -2.73
CA LYS A 229 -13.17 12.18 -4.14
C LYS A 229 -11.82 11.67 -4.61
N VAL A 230 -11.81 11.06 -5.77
CA VAL A 230 -10.59 10.64 -6.47
C VAL A 230 -10.26 11.64 -7.55
N TRP A 231 -9.01 12.04 -7.60
CA TRP A 231 -8.44 12.90 -8.62
C TRP A 231 -7.33 12.14 -9.33
N ASN A 232 -7.39 12.07 -10.64
CA ASN A 232 -6.26 11.60 -11.44
C ASN A 232 -5.65 12.80 -12.16
N LEU A 233 -4.40 13.09 -11.88
CA LEU A 233 -3.69 14.22 -12.44
C LEU A 233 -3.02 13.85 -13.77
N ILE A 234 -2.62 14.87 -14.51
CA ILE A 234 -1.74 14.71 -15.66
C ILE A 234 -0.30 14.83 -15.18
N ARG A 235 0.57 13.92 -15.62
CA ARG A 235 1.99 13.85 -15.23
C ARG A 235 2.67 15.22 -15.37
N ASN A 236 3.42 15.59 -14.33
CA ASN A 236 4.12 16.89 -14.21
C ASN A 236 3.19 18.12 -14.34
N SER A 237 1.94 17.97 -13.91
CA SER A 237 0.92 19.03 -13.99
C SER A 237 -0.04 18.92 -12.82
N THR A 238 -0.63 20.05 -12.43
CA THR A 238 -1.77 20.11 -11.51
C THR A 238 -3.12 19.96 -12.23
N SER A 239 -3.11 19.79 -13.57
CA SER A 239 -4.31 19.57 -14.35
C SER A 239 -4.91 18.20 -14.06
N VAL A 240 -6.22 18.17 -13.93
CA VAL A 240 -6.99 16.95 -13.64
C VAL A 240 -7.40 16.28 -14.96
N SER A 241 -7.08 15.00 -15.12
CA SER A 241 -7.51 14.19 -16.27
C SER A 241 -8.90 13.58 -16.04
N SER A 242 -9.19 13.14 -14.83
CA SER A 242 -10.50 12.55 -14.46
C SER A 242 -10.76 12.65 -12.96
N THR A 243 -12.04 12.56 -12.59
CA THR A 243 -12.48 12.57 -11.20
C THR A 243 -13.58 11.57 -10.95
N LEU A 244 -13.64 11.05 -9.71
CA LEU A 244 -14.75 10.27 -9.20
C LEU A 244 -15.15 10.85 -7.84
N THR A 245 -16.44 11.03 -7.61
CA THR A 245 -16.95 11.37 -6.27
C THR A 245 -17.76 10.19 -5.75
N ARG A 246 -17.36 9.63 -4.62
CA ARG A 246 -18.11 8.62 -3.89
C ARG A 246 -18.85 9.28 -2.74
N ARG A 247 -20.16 9.01 -2.66
CA ARG A 247 -21.01 9.36 -1.52
C ARG A 247 -21.80 8.13 -1.12
N THR A 248 -21.83 7.83 0.16
CA THR A 248 -22.56 6.69 0.75
C THR A 248 -23.95 7.08 1.18
#